data_7692ed0f20b7f8fa0e30bae22d5f5bdf
#
_entry.id   7692ed0f20b7f8fa0e30bae22d5f5bdf
#
_cell.length_a   1.000
_cell.length_b   1.000
_cell.length_c   1.000
_cell.angle_alpha   90.00
_cell.angle_beta   90.00
_cell.angle_gamma   90.00
#
_symmetry.space_group_name_H-M   'P 1'
#
loop_
_entity.id
_entity.type
_entity.pdbx_description
1 polymer ?
#
loop_
_entity_poly.entity_id
_entity_poly.type
_entity_poly.pdbx_seq_one_letter_code
_entity_poly.pdbx_strand_id
1 'polypeptide(L)'
;MLSPAYTINFSKARMLSPDGRCKTFDDAADGYVRGEGAGMVLLKRLADAVADGDRILAVVRGSAINQDGHTSGLTVPNGPAQQAVIRQALADGLVAPQAVGYIEAHGTGTALGDPIEMGALGEVFGERNAPLVVGSVKTNIGHLEAAAGIAGFIKAVLTVQHGEIPPNLHFHTP
;
A
#
# COMPACT_ATOMS: atom_id res chain seq x y z
N MET A 1 -5.70 13.16 15.51
CA MET A 1 -5.06 14.42 15.00
C MET A 1 -5.25 15.58 15.99
N LEU A 2 -4.51 15.54 17.09
CA LEU A 2 -4.72 16.47 18.21
C LEU A 2 -4.17 17.89 17.96
N SER A 3 -3.30 18.08 16.95
CA SER A 3 -2.73 19.38 16.61
C SER A 3 -3.07 19.76 15.16
N PRO A 4 -3.56 20.99 14.90
CA PRO A 4 -3.83 21.44 13.53
C PRO A 4 -2.57 21.74 12.72
N ALA A 5 -1.39 21.84 13.36
CA ALA A 5 -0.16 22.29 12.73
C ALA A 5 0.24 21.45 11.50
N TYR A 6 0.18 20.12 11.61
CA TYR A 6 0.50 19.25 10.49
C TYR A 6 -0.50 19.38 9.36
N THR A 7 -1.80 19.44 9.66
CA THR A 7 -2.83 19.65 8.64
C THR A 7 -2.64 20.98 7.91
N ILE A 8 -2.33 22.05 8.64
CA ILE A 8 -2.02 23.36 8.05
C ILE A 8 -0.79 23.28 7.16
N ASN A 9 0.27 22.62 7.61
CA ASN A 9 1.51 22.51 6.84
C ASN A 9 1.31 21.70 5.55
N PHE A 10 0.65 20.54 5.63
CA PHE A 10 0.36 19.72 4.45
C PHE A 10 -0.61 20.40 3.49
N SER A 11 -1.57 21.15 4.01
CA SER A 11 -2.47 21.97 3.20
C SER A 11 -1.72 23.08 2.45
N LYS A 12 -0.81 23.78 3.14
CA LYS A 12 0.08 24.78 2.51
C LYS A 12 1.01 24.18 1.46
N ALA A 13 1.47 22.96 1.69
CA ALA A 13 2.27 22.20 0.73
C ALA A 13 1.43 21.59 -0.43
N ARG A 14 0.12 21.81 -0.46
CA ARG A 14 -0.82 21.27 -1.45
C ARG A 14 -0.76 19.74 -1.56
N MET A 15 -0.57 19.07 -0.43
CA MET A 15 -0.53 17.60 -0.35
C MET A 15 -1.90 16.99 -0.05
N LEU A 16 -2.84 17.79 0.50
CA LEU A 16 -4.16 17.32 0.89
C LEU A 16 -5.18 17.57 -0.21
N SER A 17 -6.03 16.56 -0.42
CA SER A 17 -7.17 16.66 -1.31
C SER A 17 -8.20 17.69 -0.77
N PRO A 18 -8.68 18.60 -1.61
CA PRO A 18 -9.64 19.64 -1.18
C PRO A 18 -11.02 19.08 -0.86
N ASP A 19 -11.41 17.93 -1.39
CA ASP A 19 -12.69 17.28 -1.14
C ASP A 19 -12.63 16.20 -0.05
N GLY A 20 -11.46 16.00 0.59
CA GLY A 20 -11.30 15.09 1.70
C GLY A 20 -11.37 13.60 1.30
N ARG A 21 -10.91 13.25 0.11
CA ARG A 21 -10.91 11.89 -0.43
C ARG A 21 -9.55 11.50 -1.00
N CYS A 22 -9.15 10.26 -0.77
CA CYS A 22 -8.03 9.66 -1.49
C CYS A 22 -8.57 9.05 -2.79
N LYS A 23 -8.39 9.74 -3.91
CA LYS A 23 -8.79 9.28 -5.25
C LYS A 23 -7.66 8.46 -5.86
N THR A 24 -7.35 7.34 -5.20
CA THR A 24 -6.21 6.49 -5.53
C THR A 24 -6.30 5.95 -6.95
N PHE A 25 -5.30 6.24 -7.76
CA PHE A 25 -5.14 5.83 -9.17
C PHE A 25 -6.16 6.43 -10.14
N ASP A 26 -6.97 7.39 -9.71
CA ASP A 26 -7.91 8.11 -10.57
C ASP A 26 -7.22 9.32 -11.23
N ASP A 27 -7.59 9.66 -12.46
CA ASP A 27 -7.09 10.86 -13.16
C ASP A 27 -7.34 12.17 -12.38
N ALA A 28 -8.38 12.18 -11.54
CA ALA A 28 -8.69 13.30 -10.65
C ALA A 28 -7.90 13.30 -9.34
N ALA A 29 -6.83 12.47 -9.21
CA ALA A 29 -5.99 12.43 -8.02
C ALA A 29 -5.33 13.78 -7.75
N ASP A 30 -5.64 14.40 -6.60
CA ASP A 30 -5.23 15.77 -6.26
C ASP A 30 -4.67 15.91 -4.83
N GLY A 31 -4.43 14.79 -4.17
CA GLY A 31 -3.91 14.74 -2.81
C GLY A 31 -4.58 13.65 -1.98
N TYR A 32 -4.14 13.55 -0.74
CA TYR A 32 -4.71 12.57 0.20
C TYR A 32 -5.53 13.24 1.30
N VAL A 33 -6.33 12.45 2.01
CA VAL A 33 -6.97 12.87 3.26
C VAL A 33 -6.29 12.18 4.44
N ARG A 34 -6.04 12.93 5.51
CA ARG A 34 -5.46 12.40 6.73
C ARG A 34 -6.49 11.61 7.52
N GLY A 35 -6.09 10.45 8.02
CA GLY A 35 -6.87 9.64 8.94
C GLY A 35 -6.10 9.38 10.23
N GLU A 36 -6.75 8.76 11.20
CA GLU A 36 -6.15 8.30 12.46
C GLU A 36 -6.49 6.83 12.68
N GLY A 37 -5.56 6.12 13.28
CA GLY A 37 -5.80 4.72 13.61
C GLY A 37 -4.64 4.10 14.37
N ALA A 38 -4.89 2.90 14.86
CA ALA A 38 -3.89 2.00 15.43
C ALA A 38 -4.26 0.57 15.07
N GLY A 39 -3.26 -0.28 14.92
CA GLY A 39 -3.47 -1.70 14.65
C GLY A 39 -2.38 -2.53 15.32
N MET A 40 -2.72 -3.76 15.68
CA MET A 40 -1.78 -4.75 16.19
C MET A 40 -2.03 -6.09 15.51
N VAL A 41 -0.95 -6.80 15.24
CA VAL A 41 -0.98 -8.19 14.76
C VAL A 41 -0.03 -9.02 15.61
N LEU A 42 -0.38 -10.26 15.85
CA LEU A 42 0.49 -11.22 16.50
C LEU A 42 1.19 -12.04 15.42
N LEU A 43 2.52 -12.03 15.45
CA LEU A 43 3.35 -12.83 14.55
C LEU A 43 3.98 -13.99 15.32
N LYS A 44 4.00 -15.16 14.69
CA LYS A 44 4.64 -16.36 15.23
C LYS A 44 5.27 -17.15 14.09
N ARG A 45 6.35 -17.87 14.34
CA ARG A 45 6.92 -18.75 13.33
C ARG A 45 5.87 -19.81 12.94
N LEU A 46 5.74 -20.08 11.65
CA LEU A 46 4.73 -20.99 11.15
C LEU A 46 4.80 -22.38 11.80
N ALA A 47 6.03 -22.92 11.96
CA ALA A 47 6.22 -24.23 12.60
C ALA A 47 5.72 -24.26 14.05
N ASP A 48 5.97 -23.17 14.81
CA ASP A 48 5.53 -23.08 16.21
C ASP A 48 4.00 -22.90 16.28
N ALA A 49 3.43 -22.07 15.41
CA ALA A 49 1.97 -21.89 15.35
C ALA A 49 1.24 -23.20 15.02
N VAL A 50 1.77 -23.98 14.10
CA VAL A 50 1.23 -25.30 13.77
C VAL A 50 1.37 -26.27 14.94
N ALA A 51 2.54 -26.32 15.62
CA ALA A 51 2.77 -27.19 16.75
C ALA A 51 1.88 -26.87 17.95
N ASP A 52 1.61 -25.59 18.19
CA ASP A 52 0.76 -25.11 19.29
C ASP A 52 -0.74 -25.13 18.95
N GLY A 53 -1.11 -25.49 17.71
CA GLY A 53 -2.51 -25.51 17.28
C GLY A 53 -3.16 -24.12 17.15
N ASP A 54 -2.36 -23.10 16.91
CA ASP A 54 -2.86 -21.73 16.77
C ASP A 54 -3.71 -21.55 15.51
N ARG A 55 -4.69 -20.65 15.60
CA ARG A 55 -5.45 -20.24 14.42
C ARG A 55 -4.61 -19.32 13.54
N ILE A 56 -4.12 -19.84 12.42
CA ILE A 56 -3.33 -19.08 11.44
C ILE A 56 -4.28 -18.36 10.48
N LEU A 57 -4.19 -17.04 10.43
CA LEU A 57 -5.04 -16.20 9.58
C LEU A 57 -4.43 -16.01 8.19
N ALA A 58 -3.11 -15.84 8.12
CA ALA A 58 -2.33 -15.71 6.89
C ALA A 58 -0.88 -16.07 7.18
N VAL A 59 -0.09 -16.26 6.14
CA VAL A 59 1.35 -16.52 6.24
C VAL A 59 2.12 -15.42 5.53
N VAL A 60 3.01 -14.74 6.24
CA VAL A 60 3.98 -13.83 5.63
C VAL A 60 5.09 -14.68 5.00
N ARG A 61 5.18 -14.69 3.68
CA ARG A 61 6.15 -15.50 2.93
C ARG A 61 7.52 -14.86 2.83
N GLY A 62 7.56 -13.55 2.67
CA GLY A 62 8.79 -12.78 2.53
C GLY A 62 8.58 -11.32 2.86
N SER A 63 9.68 -10.62 3.10
CA SER A 63 9.66 -9.19 3.40
C SER A 63 10.95 -8.52 2.91
N ALA A 64 10.87 -7.24 2.64
CA ALA A 64 12.04 -6.43 2.34
C ALA A 64 11.82 -4.99 2.79
N ILE A 65 12.91 -4.31 3.09
CA ILE A 65 12.95 -2.88 3.38
C ILE A 65 14.09 -2.24 2.59
N ASN A 66 13.87 -1.04 2.16
CA ASN A 66 14.90 -0.19 1.61
C ASN A 66 14.63 1.28 1.91
N GLN A 67 15.34 2.16 1.25
CA GLN A 67 15.20 3.60 1.35
C GLN A 67 15.24 4.19 -0.06
N ASP A 68 14.44 5.22 -0.32
CA ASP A 68 14.35 5.83 -1.65
C ASP A 68 15.69 6.38 -2.19
N GLY A 69 16.59 6.78 -1.27
CA GLY A 69 17.89 7.31 -1.66
C GLY A 69 17.77 8.68 -2.33
N HIS A 70 18.59 8.92 -3.36
CA HIS A 70 18.61 10.18 -4.08
C HIS A 70 17.40 10.31 -5.01
N THR A 71 16.63 11.40 -4.84
CA THR A 71 15.48 11.77 -5.69
C THR A 71 15.57 13.23 -6.11
N SER A 72 14.69 13.68 -6.99
CA SER A 72 14.62 15.09 -7.42
C SER A 72 14.03 16.03 -6.37
N GLY A 73 13.53 15.52 -5.25
CA GLY A 73 12.99 16.30 -4.15
C GLY A 73 12.64 15.44 -2.95
N LEU A 74 12.57 16.05 -1.76
CA LEU A 74 12.39 15.37 -0.48
C LEU A 74 11.11 14.49 -0.42
N THR A 75 10.08 14.89 -1.13
CA THR A 75 8.76 14.20 -1.13
C THR A 75 8.50 13.41 -2.41
N VAL A 76 9.50 13.31 -3.29
CA VAL A 76 9.37 12.61 -4.58
C VAL A 76 9.71 11.14 -4.40
N PRO A 77 8.78 10.20 -4.71
CA PRO A 77 9.07 8.77 -4.64
C PRO A 77 10.12 8.35 -5.65
N ASN A 78 10.82 7.26 -5.36
CA ASN A 78 11.82 6.65 -6.25
C ASN A 78 11.29 5.34 -6.85
N GLY A 79 10.85 5.37 -8.11
CA GLY A 79 10.34 4.18 -8.82
C GLY A 79 11.33 3.01 -8.84
N PRO A 80 12.61 3.19 -9.22
CA PRO A 80 13.62 2.14 -9.12
C PRO A 80 13.80 1.54 -7.73
N ALA A 81 13.73 2.36 -6.66
CA ALA A 81 13.80 1.85 -5.29
C ALA A 81 12.57 1.01 -4.93
N GLN A 82 11.38 1.44 -5.36
CA GLN A 82 10.15 0.65 -5.20
C GLN A 82 10.23 -0.69 -5.93
N GLN A 83 10.70 -0.70 -7.17
CA GLN A 83 10.93 -1.96 -7.92
C GLN A 83 11.91 -2.88 -7.18
N ALA A 84 13.00 -2.33 -6.68
CA ALA A 84 14.03 -3.11 -5.99
C ALA A 84 13.48 -3.78 -4.72
N VAL A 85 12.77 -3.05 -3.87
CA VAL A 85 12.21 -3.61 -2.63
C VAL A 85 11.15 -4.67 -2.91
N ILE A 86 10.30 -4.48 -3.94
CA ILE A 86 9.30 -5.47 -4.32
C ILE A 86 9.98 -6.75 -4.83
N ARG A 87 10.96 -6.64 -5.73
CA ARG A 87 11.72 -7.79 -6.22
C ARG A 87 12.43 -8.54 -5.09
N GLN A 88 12.99 -7.80 -4.13
CA GLN A 88 13.65 -8.41 -2.98
C GLN A 88 12.67 -9.15 -2.07
N ALA A 89 11.49 -8.59 -1.79
CA ALA A 89 10.45 -9.27 -1.01
C ALA A 89 9.93 -10.54 -1.71
N LEU A 90 9.74 -10.49 -3.02
CA LEU A 90 9.37 -11.66 -3.82
C LEU A 90 10.45 -12.76 -3.77
N ALA A 91 11.72 -12.37 -3.90
CA ALA A 91 12.85 -13.30 -3.82
C ALA A 91 12.98 -13.92 -2.43
N ASP A 92 12.85 -13.13 -1.35
CA ASP A 92 12.85 -13.60 0.04
C ASP A 92 11.73 -14.61 0.29
N GLY A 93 10.55 -14.35 -0.23
CA GLY A 93 9.38 -15.23 -0.14
C GLY A 93 9.38 -16.41 -1.08
N LEU A 94 10.35 -16.52 -2.00
CA LEU A 94 10.37 -17.48 -3.11
C LEU A 94 9.03 -17.47 -3.90
N VAL A 95 8.52 -16.28 -4.18
CA VAL A 95 7.26 -16.05 -4.88
C VAL A 95 7.54 -15.50 -6.28
N ALA A 96 7.02 -16.17 -7.30
CA ALA A 96 7.08 -15.65 -8.65
C ALA A 96 6.11 -14.46 -8.80
N PRO A 97 6.47 -13.39 -9.54
CA PRO A 97 5.57 -12.24 -9.75
C PRO A 97 4.18 -12.64 -10.28
N GLN A 98 4.12 -13.65 -11.14
CA GLN A 98 2.88 -14.14 -11.73
C GLN A 98 1.93 -14.81 -10.71
N ALA A 99 2.44 -15.24 -9.56
CA ALA A 99 1.65 -15.85 -8.49
C ALA A 99 0.95 -14.82 -7.59
N VAL A 100 1.30 -13.53 -7.72
CA VAL A 100 0.66 -12.45 -6.95
C VAL A 100 -0.67 -12.08 -7.62
N GLY A 101 -1.77 -12.20 -6.92
CA GLY A 101 -3.11 -11.84 -7.42
C GLY A 101 -3.60 -10.47 -6.98
N TYR A 102 -3.09 -9.96 -5.86
CA TYR A 102 -3.52 -8.69 -5.28
C TYR A 102 -2.36 -7.92 -4.68
N ILE A 103 -2.42 -6.61 -4.81
CA ILE A 103 -1.51 -5.65 -4.14
C ILE A 103 -2.33 -4.64 -3.35
N GLU A 104 -2.06 -4.56 -2.06
CA GLU A 104 -2.46 -3.44 -1.23
C GLU A 104 -1.37 -2.36 -1.37
N ALA A 105 -1.66 -1.33 -2.15
CA ALA A 105 -0.70 -0.31 -2.54
C ALA A 105 -0.57 0.82 -1.50
N HIS A 106 0.46 1.63 -1.65
CA HIS A 106 0.54 2.91 -0.94
C HIS A 106 -0.62 3.81 -1.35
N GLY A 107 -0.81 4.04 -2.66
CA GLY A 107 -2.02 4.60 -3.25
C GLY A 107 -2.62 5.78 -2.49
N THR A 108 -1.89 6.89 -2.45
CA THR A 108 -2.32 8.07 -1.66
C THR A 108 -3.31 8.98 -2.40
N GLY A 109 -3.48 8.79 -3.70
CA GLY A 109 -4.30 9.69 -4.53
C GLY A 109 -3.59 10.98 -4.89
N THR A 110 -2.27 10.92 -5.07
CA THR A 110 -1.46 12.08 -5.46
C THR A 110 -1.09 11.99 -6.94
N ALA A 111 -1.21 13.12 -7.65
CA ALA A 111 -0.93 13.20 -9.09
C ALA A 111 0.52 12.80 -9.47
N LEU A 112 1.47 12.87 -8.54
CA LEU A 112 2.85 12.47 -8.77
C LEU A 112 3.14 11.05 -8.27
N GLY A 113 2.67 10.71 -7.09
CA GLY A 113 3.01 9.45 -6.42
C GLY A 113 2.37 8.24 -7.08
N ASP A 114 1.11 8.33 -7.40
CA ASP A 114 0.34 7.22 -7.95
C ASP A 114 0.88 6.73 -9.31
N PRO A 115 1.22 7.61 -10.29
CA PRO A 115 1.85 7.16 -11.53
C PRO A 115 3.21 6.52 -11.33
N ILE A 116 4.04 7.01 -10.40
CA ILE A 116 5.35 6.43 -10.09
C ILE A 116 5.18 5.03 -9.50
N GLU A 117 4.24 4.86 -8.57
CA GLU A 117 3.95 3.56 -7.96
C GLU A 117 3.42 2.57 -9.00
N MET A 118 2.42 2.97 -9.81
CA MET A 118 1.87 2.12 -10.87
C MET A 118 2.94 1.75 -11.92
N GLY A 119 3.81 2.69 -12.28
CA GLY A 119 4.95 2.41 -13.16
C GLY A 119 5.89 1.38 -12.55
N ALA A 120 6.22 1.50 -11.26
CA ALA A 120 7.07 0.54 -10.56
C ALA A 120 6.43 -0.86 -10.48
N LEU A 121 5.13 -0.94 -10.24
CA LEU A 121 4.37 -2.19 -10.26
C LEU A 121 4.35 -2.82 -11.66
N GLY A 122 4.11 -2.02 -12.70
CA GLY A 122 4.16 -2.47 -14.09
C GLY A 122 5.50 -3.09 -14.47
N GLU A 123 6.60 -2.46 -14.08
CA GLU A 123 7.96 -2.95 -14.33
C GLU A 123 8.31 -4.26 -13.58
N VAL A 124 7.74 -4.47 -12.41
CA VAL A 124 8.01 -5.69 -11.63
C VAL A 124 7.13 -6.84 -12.05
N PHE A 125 5.85 -6.58 -12.25
CA PHE A 125 4.88 -7.64 -12.52
C PHE A 125 4.68 -7.91 -14.01
N GLY A 126 5.02 -6.98 -14.89
CA GLY A 126 5.13 -7.16 -16.33
C GLY A 126 3.88 -7.71 -17.01
N GLU A 127 4.09 -8.37 -18.16
CA GLU A 127 3.02 -9.08 -18.87
C GLU A 127 2.56 -10.31 -18.09
N ARG A 128 1.25 -10.49 -18.01
CA ARG A 128 0.59 -11.52 -17.21
C ARG A 128 -0.56 -12.17 -17.98
N ASN A 129 -0.77 -13.44 -17.72
CA ASN A 129 -1.94 -14.19 -18.25
C ASN A 129 -3.22 -13.92 -17.44
N ALA A 130 -3.10 -13.41 -16.22
CA ALA A 130 -4.21 -13.08 -15.35
C ALA A 130 -4.04 -11.64 -14.81
N PRO A 131 -5.13 -10.90 -14.61
CA PRO A 131 -5.06 -9.53 -14.11
C PRO A 131 -4.45 -9.49 -12.69
N LEU A 132 -3.65 -8.45 -12.42
CA LEU A 132 -3.21 -8.09 -11.08
C LEU A 132 -4.16 -7.03 -10.54
N VAL A 133 -4.83 -7.35 -9.44
CA VAL A 133 -5.71 -6.38 -8.81
C VAL A 133 -4.89 -5.50 -7.87
N VAL A 134 -5.06 -4.18 -7.99
CA VAL A 134 -4.38 -3.20 -7.14
C VAL A 134 -5.42 -2.35 -6.44
N GLY A 135 -5.28 -2.13 -5.14
CA GLY A 135 -6.18 -1.29 -4.37
C GLY A 135 -5.46 -0.64 -3.19
N SER A 136 -6.14 0.26 -2.51
CA SER A 136 -5.61 0.91 -1.30
C SER A 136 -6.71 1.14 -0.26
N VAL A 137 -6.44 0.75 0.97
CA VAL A 137 -7.31 1.01 2.12
C VAL A 137 -7.53 2.50 2.37
N LYS A 138 -6.62 3.34 1.85
CA LYS A 138 -6.70 4.79 2.01
C LYS A 138 -7.94 5.40 1.37
N THR A 139 -8.50 4.76 0.35
CA THR A 139 -9.76 5.20 -0.25
C THR A 139 -10.94 5.06 0.73
N ASN A 140 -10.84 4.18 1.71
CA ASN A 140 -11.90 3.90 2.69
C ASN A 140 -11.75 4.73 3.97
N ILE A 141 -10.52 4.85 4.49
CA ILE A 141 -10.25 5.40 5.85
C ILE A 141 -9.24 6.55 5.87
N GLY A 142 -8.78 6.99 4.70
CA GLY A 142 -7.73 7.99 4.59
C GLY A 142 -6.33 7.46 4.89
N HIS A 143 -5.36 8.35 4.87
CA HIS A 143 -3.97 8.04 5.16
C HIS A 143 -3.71 8.13 6.66
N LEU A 144 -3.56 7.00 7.32
CA LEU A 144 -3.35 6.91 8.77
C LEU A 144 -1.89 7.22 9.20
N GLU A 145 -1.08 7.77 8.29
CA GLU A 145 0.32 8.15 8.54
C GLU A 145 1.13 6.98 9.12
N ALA A 146 1.54 7.07 10.37
CA ALA A 146 2.31 6.00 11.03
C ALA A 146 1.55 4.64 11.10
N ALA A 147 0.22 4.65 11.10
CA ALA A 147 -0.60 3.45 11.11
C ALA A 147 -1.03 2.98 9.72
N ALA A 148 -0.63 3.66 8.64
CA ALA A 148 -1.08 3.32 7.28
C ALA A 148 -0.64 1.92 6.84
N GLY A 149 0.60 1.53 7.15
CA GLY A 149 1.12 0.21 6.81
C GLY A 149 0.39 -0.92 7.53
N ILE A 150 0.12 -0.78 8.83
CA ILE A 150 -0.59 -1.82 9.57
C ILE A 150 -2.06 -1.95 9.12
N ALA A 151 -2.69 -0.85 8.71
CA ALA A 151 -4.05 -0.88 8.17
C ALA A 151 -4.11 -1.65 6.84
N GLY A 152 -3.18 -1.38 5.91
CA GLY A 152 -3.07 -2.13 4.65
C GLY A 152 -2.74 -3.60 4.87
N PHE A 153 -1.83 -3.89 5.81
CA PHE A 153 -1.50 -5.27 6.18
C PHE A 153 -2.73 -6.03 6.70
N ILE A 154 -3.50 -5.44 7.61
CA ILE A 154 -4.73 -6.06 8.15
C ILE A 154 -5.75 -6.27 7.02
N LYS A 155 -5.93 -5.30 6.10
CA LYS A 155 -6.81 -5.46 4.94
C LYS A 155 -6.36 -6.64 4.06
N ALA A 156 -5.06 -6.77 3.78
CA ALA A 156 -4.53 -7.88 3.00
C ALA A 156 -4.79 -9.24 3.69
N VAL A 157 -4.62 -9.33 5.01
CA VAL A 157 -4.96 -10.53 5.79
C VAL A 157 -6.45 -10.86 5.69
N LEU A 158 -7.33 -9.87 5.86
CA LEU A 158 -8.77 -10.07 5.74
C LEU A 158 -9.17 -10.50 4.32
N THR A 159 -8.55 -9.92 3.29
CA THR A 159 -8.73 -10.32 1.90
C THR A 159 -8.41 -11.81 1.70
N VAL A 160 -7.30 -12.28 2.26
CA VAL A 160 -6.94 -13.72 2.21
C VAL A 160 -7.96 -14.58 2.95
N GLN A 161 -8.42 -14.14 4.13
CA GLN A 161 -9.37 -14.91 4.94
C GLN A 161 -10.75 -15.03 4.31
N HIS A 162 -11.24 -13.94 3.73
CA HIS A 162 -12.60 -13.90 3.15
C HIS A 162 -12.63 -14.34 1.68
N GLY A 163 -11.47 -14.38 1.00
CA GLY A 163 -11.40 -14.63 -0.43
C GLY A 163 -12.03 -13.52 -1.28
N GLU A 164 -12.15 -12.32 -0.72
CA GLU A 164 -12.78 -11.17 -1.35
C GLU A 164 -11.85 -9.98 -1.31
N ILE A 165 -11.70 -9.31 -2.46
CA ILE A 165 -10.97 -8.05 -2.57
C ILE A 165 -12.00 -6.92 -2.55
N PRO A 166 -12.02 -6.06 -1.50
CA PRO A 166 -12.96 -4.94 -1.47
C PRO A 166 -12.64 -3.92 -2.56
N PRO A 167 -13.65 -3.20 -3.07
CA PRO A 167 -13.45 -2.24 -4.15
C PRO A 167 -12.56 -1.08 -3.71
N ASN A 168 -11.76 -0.56 -4.67
CA ASN A 168 -11.09 0.72 -4.54
C ASN A 168 -12.13 1.81 -4.75
N LEU A 169 -12.32 2.68 -3.74
CA LEU A 169 -13.34 3.73 -3.81
C LEU A 169 -12.81 4.94 -4.61
N HIS A 170 -13.73 5.80 -5.08
CA HIS A 170 -13.42 7.06 -5.75
C HIS A 170 -12.55 6.91 -7.02
N PHE A 171 -12.63 5.76 -7.67
CA PHE A 171 -11.94 5.46 -8.92
C PHE A 171 -12.97 5.43 -10.05
N HIS A 172 -12.86 6.37 -10.98
CA HIS A 172 -13.79 6.55 -12.09
C HIS A 172 -13.09 6.51 -13.44
N THR A 173 -11.91 7.12 -13.52
CA THR A 173 -11.11 7.23 -14.73
C THR A 173 -9.64 6.90 -14.41
N PRO A 174 -9.05 5.87 -15.04
CA PRO A 174 -7.65 5.49 -14.83
C PRO A 174 -6.66 6.51 -15.43
#